data_d04cb5b7a57f4af407e8ac2e6e98a2d4
#
_entry.id   d04cb5b7a57f4af407e8ac2e6e98a2d4
#
_cell.length_a   1.000
_cell.length_b   1.000
_cell.length_c   1.000
_cell.angle_alpha   90.00
_cell.angle_beta   90.00
_cell.angle_gamma   90.00
#
_symmetry.space_group_name_H-M   'P 1'
#
loop_
_entity.id
_entity.type
_entity.pdbx_description
1 polymer ?
#
loop_
_entity_poly.entity_id
_entity_poly.type
_entity_poly.pdbx_seq_one_letter_code
_entity_poly.pdbx_strand_id
1 'polypeptide(L)'
;MKKLLPPALSRWFCYALVLLCSTMYAQPCTFKDVIERTTHNVPYEKYNIHLDMLQVLNGKKDNFLGFIGVNRKRLRITFTSIKKSEENKDIYEVEGFSTVMNKNKRTFKGTFTLLSHYRLTEPAFDGDGPLKKGEAEGFSTFSYTLKEDENLTATGVFKGEMLVLWYKGINKKPVYTELFIQSDGSRNYQFFGTWTSYTTKKTSVASWGEYRIPCSGDFDLGDGDFGPNPKYWQYGWEEFRY
;
A
#
# COMPACT_ATOMS: atom_id res chain seq x y z
N MET A 1 0.73 66.87 31.31
CA MET A 1 1.90 66.36 30.57
C MET A 1 1.62 64.89 30.19
N LYS A 2 1.26 64.62 28.94
CA LYS A 2 1.03 63.26 28.41
C LYS A 2 2.35 62.77 27.81
N LYS A 3 2.93 61.71 28.35
CA LYS A 3 4.08 61.04 27.76
C LYS A 3 3.60 60.09 26.67
N LEU A 4 3.91 60.39 25.42
CA LEU A 4 3.75 59.49 24.28
C LEU A 4 4.84 58.40 24.32
N LEU A 5 4.45 57.15 24.26
CA LEU A 5 5.34 56.02 24.08
C LEU A 5 5.82 55.95 22.63
N PRO A 6 7.04 55.51 22.36
CA PRO A 6 7.61 55.53 21.01
C PRO A 6 7.06 54.36 20.15
N PRO A 7 6.90 54.56 18.82
CA PRO A 7 6.25 53.59 17.91
C PRO A 7 7.13 52.41 17.45
N ALA A 8 8.25 52.15 18.16
CA ALA A 8 9.21 51.14 17.72
C ALA A 8 8.87 49.69 18.14
N LEU A 9 7.99 49.49 19.14
CA LEU A 9 7.68 48.15 19.68
C LEU A 9 6.64 47.37 18.91
N SER A 10 5.83 48.02 18.05
CA SER A 10 4.75 47.31 17.30
C SER A 10 5.24 46.60 16.04
N ARG A 11 6.39 46.98 15.49
CA ARG A 11 6.93 46.36 14.26
C ARG A 11 7.63 45.01 14.50
N TRP A 12 8.18 44.80 15.67
CA TRP A 12 8.87 43.54 16.00
C TRP A 12 7.89 42.40 16.33
N PHE A 13 6.67 42.71 16.80
CA PHE A 13 5.66 41.70 17.10
C PHE A 13 5.04 41.09 15.84
N CYS A 14 4.95 41.83 14.73
CA CYS A 14 4.45 41.28 13.45
C CYS A 14 5.44 40.33 12.77
N TYR A 15 6.74 40.53 12.95
CA TYR A 15 7.75 39.63 12.38
C TYR A 15 7.90 38.33 13.15
N ALA A 16 7.62 38.30 14.44
CA ALA A 16 7.62 37.07 15.24
C ALA A 16 6.44 36.15 14.94
N LEU A 17 5.29 36.69 14.48
CA LEU A 17 4.11 35.88 14.10
C LEU A 17 4.25 35.22 12.72
N VAL A 18 5.07 35.77 11.83
CA VAL A 18 5.27 35.22 10.48
C VAL A 18 6.24 34.05 10.47
N LEU A 19 7.11 33.94 11.47
CA LEU A 19 8.08 32.83 11.59
C LEU A 19 7.52 31.57 12.27
N LEU A 20 6.28 31.60 12.76
CA LEU A 20 5.56 30.44 13.31
C LEU A 20 4.61 29.78 12.29
N CYS A 21 4.64 30.17 11.01
CA CYS A 21 4.13 29.36 9.93
C CYS A 21 5.12 28.19 9.73
N SER A 22 5.20 27.32 10.73
CA SER A 22 5.80 25.99 10.58
C SER A 22 5.12 25.35 9.39
N THR A 23 5.86 25.14 8.32
CA THR A 23 5.48 24.28 7.22
C THR A 23 5.02 22.96 7.84
N MET A 24 3.73 22.74 7.91
CA MET A 24 3.17 21.41 8.17
C MET A 24 3.58 20.54 6.98
N TYR A 25 4.79 20.01 7.03
CA TYR A 25 5.14 18.89 6.17
C TYR A 25 4.22 17.75 6.60
N ALA A 26 3.29 17.39 5.74
CA ALA A 26 2.54 16.16 5.93
C ALA A 26 3.56 15.04 6.20
N GLN A 27 3.42 14.35 7.33
CA GLN A 27 4.35 13.27 7.67
C GLN A 27 4.34 12.26 6.52
N PRO A 28 5.50 11.74 6.12
CA PRO A 28 5.56 10.73 5.08
C PRO A 28 4.76 9.51 5.53
N CYS A 29 3.90 9.01 4.65
CA CYS A 29 3.14 7.78 4.91
C CYS A 29 4.08 6.62 5.20
N THR A 30 3.77 5.85 6.21
CA THR A 30 4.54 4.69 6.67
C THR A 30 3.79 3.39 6.41
N PHE A 31 4.46 2.24 6.51
CA PHE A 31 3.78 0.95 6.42
C PHE A 31 2.78 0.72 7.56
N LYS A 32 3.03 1.33 8.73
CA LYS A 32 2.05 1.34 9.83
C LYS A 32 0.74 2.00 9.41
N ASP A 33 0.79 3.14 8.72
CA ASP A 33 -0.41 3.81 8.20
C ASP A 33 -1.16 2.93 7.19
N VAL A 34 -0.42 2.13 6.39
CA VAL A 34 -1.02 1.16 5.47
C VAL A 34 -1.79 0.09 6.26
N ILE A 35 -1.21 -0.45 7.33
CA ILE A 35 -1.86 -1.44 8.19
C ILE A 35 -3.14 -0.84 8.80
N GLU A 36 -3.04 0.29 9.48
CA GLU A 36 -4.16 0.93 10.18
C GLU A 36 -5.32 1.23 9.23
N ARG A 37 -5.03 1.75 8.05
CA ARG A 37 -6.05 2.02 7.03
C ARG A 37 -6.66 0.75 6.44
N THR A 38 -5.89 -0.31 6.28
CA THR A 38 -6.38 -1.57 5.69
C THR A 38 -7.23 -2.35 6.68
N THR A 39 -6.92 -2.27 7.96
CA THR A 39 -7.69 -2.92 9.01
C THR A 39 -8.81 -2.02 9.57
N HIS A 40 -9.03 -0.84 9.00
CA HIS A 40 -9.97 0.17 9.50
C HIS A 40 -9.77 0.47 11.00
N ASN A 41 -8.51 0.45 11.45
CA ASN A 41 -8.10 0.60 12.85
C ASN A 41 -8.68 -0.45 13.80
N VAL A 42 -9.21 -1.57 13.31
CA VAL A 42 -9.59 -2.69 14.17
C VAL A 42 -8.35 -3.18 14.92
N PRO A 43 -8.44 -3.36 16.25
CA PRO A 43 -7.31 -3.82 17.05
C PRO A 43 -6.85 -5.21 16.62
N TYR A 44 -5.54 -5.43 16.66
CA TYR A 44 -4.92 -6.69 16.26
C TYR A 44 -3.78 -7.07 17.18
N GLU A 45 -3.46 -8.36 17.21
CA GLU A 45 -2.33 -8.90 17.94
C GLU A 45 -1.50 -9.87 17.09
N LYS A 46 -0.26 -10.08 17.48
CA LYS A 46 0.60 -11.04 16.78
C LYS A 46 0.04 -12.46 16.88
N TYR A 47 -0.07 -13.13 15.73
CA TYR A 47 -0.59 -14.50 15.65
C TYR A 47 0.58 -15.47 15.47
N ASN A 48 0.99 -16.14 16.54
CA ASN A 48 2.19 -16.98 16.58
C ASN A 48 1.98 -18.39 16.01
N ILE A 49 0.96 -18.59 15.18
CA ILE A 49 0.71 -19.85 14.47
C ILE A 49 1.21 -19.68 13.04
N HIS A 50 2.04 -20.60 12.58
CA HIS A 50 2.46 -20.59 11.18
C HIS A 50 1.29 -20.92 10.25
N LEU A 51 1.00 -20.03 9.33
CA LEU A 51 -0.02 -20.19 8.31
C LEU A 51 0.64 -20.38 6.93
N ASP A 52 0.16 -21.36 6.18
CA ASP A 52 0.52 -21.49 4.77
C ASP A 52 -0.30 -20.51 3.94
N MET A 53 0.36 -19.44 3.48
CA MET A 53 -0.29 -18.34 2.79
C MET A 53 -0.46 -18.55 1.28
N LEU A 54 -0.07 -19.72 0.74
CA LEU A 54 -0.08 -19.94 -0.71
C LEU A 54 -1.48 -19.74 -1.32
N GLN A 55 -2.51 -20.24 -0.67
CA GLN A 55 -3.89 -20.09 -1.14
C GLN A 55 -4.35 -18.63 -1.08
N VAL A 56 -4.00 -17.92 -0.01
CA VAL A 56 -4.29 -16.49 0.12
C VAL A 56 -3.59 -15.72 -0.98
N LEU A 57 -2.27 -15.89 -1.16
CA LEU A 57 -1.49 -15.17 -2.17
C LEU A 57 -1.93 -15.44 -3.62
N ASN A 58 -2.55 -16.60 -3.88
CA ASN A 58 -3.14 -16.94 -5.18
C ASN A 58 -4.62 -16.53 -5.30
N GLY A 59 -5.25 -15.98 -4.28
CA GLY A 59 -6.64 -15.54 -4.30
C GLY A 59 -6.91 -14.43 -5.30
N LYS A 60 -5.93 -13.54 -5.48
CA LYS A 60 -5.92 -12.52 -6.53
C LYS A 60 -4.53 -12.36 -7.13
N LYS A 61 -4.42 -12.25 -8.44
CA LYS A 61 -3.14 -12.15 -9.15
C LYS A 61 -3.07 -11.05 -10.20
N ASP A 62 -4.17 -10.49 -10.60
CA ASP A 62 -4.25 -9.52 -11.69
C ASP A 62 -4.96 -8.22 -11.29
N ASN A 63 -4.89 -7.25 -12.19
CA ASN A 63 -5.54 -5.94 -12.07
C ASN A 63 -5.17 -5.12 -10.84
N PHE A 64 -3.98 -5.34 -10.27
CA PHE A 64 -3.50 -4.44 -9.24
C PHE A 64 -3.21 -3.07 -9.85
N LEU A 65 -3.87 -2.06 -9.30
CA LEU A 65 -3.73 -0.69 -9.71
C LEU A 65 -2.79 0.05 -8.77
N GLY A 66 -1.93 0.90 -9.32
CA GLY A 66 -0.95 1.61 -8.53
C GLY A 66 -0.32 2.79 -9.24
N PHE A 67 0.64 3.40 -8.59
CA PHE A 67 1.42 4.48 -9.16
C PHE A 67 2.92 4.32 -8.92
N ILE A 68 3.70 4.99 -9.76
CA ILE A 68 5.15 5.10 -9.62
C ILE A 68 5.61 6.56 -9.78
N GLY A 69 6.51 6.98 -8.89
CA GLY A 69 7.14 8.30 -8.89
C GLY A 69 6.24 9.43 -8.41
N VAL A 70 6.83 10.61 -8.29
CA VAL A 70 6.17 11.83 -7.78
C VAL A 70 4.99 12.28 -8.65
N ASN A 71 5.07 12.03 -9.96
CA ASN A 71 4.01 12.34 -10.91
C ASN A 71 2.86 11.33 -10.91
N ARG A 72 2.87 10.34 -10.01
CA ARG A 72 1.82 9.31 -9.89
C ARG A 72 1.52 8.63 -11.23
N LYS A 73 2.55 8.32 -12.05
CA LYS A 73 2.37 7.60 -13.30
C LYS A 73 1.67 6.28 -13.03
N ARG A 74 0.62 5.98 -13.80
CA ARG A 74 -0.14 4.75 -13.60
C ARG A 74 0.74 3.51 -13.73
N LEU A 75 0.66 2.66 -12.73
CA LEU A 75 1.31 1.36 -12.65
C LEU A 75 0.23 0.27 -12.59
N ARG A 76 0.36 -0.76 -13.39
CA ARG A 76 -0.41 -2.00 -13.24
C ARG A 76 0.54 -3.15 -13.00
N ILE A 77 0.20 -4.01 -12.06
CA ILE A 77 0.95 -5.23 -11.72
C ILE A 77 0.04 -6.44 -11.94
N THR A 78 0.61 -7.47 -12.53
CA THR A 78 -0.02 -8.79 -12.69
C THR A 78 0.98 -9.86 -12.29
N PHE A 79 0.61 -10.75 -11.38
CA PHE A 79 1.37 -11.94 -11.03
C PHE A 79 0.89 -13.10 -11.90
N THR A 80 1.80 -13.77 -12.58
CA THR A 80 1.48 -14.94 -13.44
C THR A 80 1.70 -16.25 -12.69
N SER A 81 2.60 -16.26 -11.71
CA SER A 81 2.90 -17.41 -10.87
C SER A 81 3.26 -16.97 -9.47
N ILE A 82 2.70 -17.65 -8.48
CA ILE A 82 3.12 -17.55 -7.06
C ILE A 82 3.23 -18.99 -6.55
N LYS A 83 4.43 -19.38 -6.12
CA LYS A 83 4.74 -20.71 -5.63
C LYS A 83 5.48 -20.62 -4.31
N LYS A 84 5.26 -21.58 -3.43
CA LYS A 84 6.02 -21.69 -2.19
C LYS A 84 7.43 -22.20 -2.53
N SER A 85 8.45 -21.60 -1.91
CA SER A 85 9.83 -22.08 -2.05
C SER A 85 9.97 -23.46 -1.40
N GLU A 86 10.74 -24.34 -2.04
CA GLU A 86 11.07 -25.67 -1.49
C GLU A 86 12.09 -25.57 -0.35
N GLU A 87 12.95 -24.55 -0.38
CA GLU A 87 14.03 -24.37 0.58
C GLU A 87 13.60 -23.67 1.86
N ASN A 88 12.63 -22.76 1.77
CA ASN A 88 12.19 -21.96 2.91
C ASN A 88 10.66 -21.73 2.88
N LYS A 89 10.00 -22.26 3.92
CA LYS A 89 8.53 -22.19 4.07
C LYS A 89 7.95 -20.78 4.16
N ASP A 90 8.77 -19.78 4.49
CA ASP A 90 8.37 -18.38 4.64
C ASP A 90 8.62 -17.56 3.36
N ILE A 91 9.18 -18.18 2.33
CA ILE A 91 9.44 -17.54 1.03
C ILE A 91 8.47 -18.06 -0.03
N TYR A 92 7.94 -17.15 -0.81
CA TYR A 92 7.12 -17.43 -1.99
C TYR A 92 7.80 -16.82 -3.21
N GLU A 93 8.09 -17.65 -4.20
CA GLU A 93 8.65 -17.25 -5.48
C GLU A 93 7.54 -16.69 -6.36
N VAL A 94 7.80 -15.55 -6.98
CA VAL A 94 6.79 -14.86 -7.79
C VAL A 94 7.32 -14.50 -9.14
N GLU A 95 6.46 -14.63 -10.15
CA GLU A 95 6.68 -14.15 -11.51
C GLU A 95 5.48 -13.30 -11.95
N GLY A 96 5.76 -12.32 -12.79
CA GLY A 96 4.71 -11.46 -13.28
C GLY A 96 5.21 -10.41 -14.26
N PHE A 97 4.42 -9.37 -14.43
CA PHE A 97 4.81 -8.21 -15.23
C PHE A 97 4.21 -6.92 -14.69
N SER A 98 4.91 -5.85 -14.96
CA SER A 98 4.46 -4.47 -14.75
C SER A 98 4.11 -3.81 -16.08
N THR A 99 3.20 -2.82 -16.05
CA THR A 99 3.03 -1.85 -17.14
C THR A 99 2.92 -0.44 -16.55
N VAL A 100 3.62 0.51 -17.15
CA VAL A 100 3.55 1.92 -16.76
C VAL A 100 2.87 2.71 -17.86
N MET A 101 1.82 3.50 -17.52
CA MET A 101 1.01 4.28 -18.46
C MET A 101 0.49 3.46 -19.65
N ASN A 102 0.10 2.19 -19.41
CA ASN A 102 -0.31 1.20 -20.42
C ASN A 102 0.73 0.96 -21.55
N LYS A 103 1.97 1.29 -21.30
CA LYS A 103 3.09 1.08 -22.23
C LYS A 103 4.11 0.14 -21.61
N ASN A 104 4.96 -0.45 -22.45
CA ASN A 104 6.16 -1.13 -22.00
C ASN A 104 5.92 -2.20 -20.91
N LYS A 105 5.32 -3.30 -21.31
CA LYS A 105 5.23 -4.49 -20.44
C LYS A 105 6.64 -4.95 -20.06
N ARG A 106 6.92 -5.09 -18.78
CA ARG A 106 8.18 -5.56 -18.20
C ARG A 106 7.91 -6.77 -17.32
N THR A 107 8.45 -7.92 -17.70
CA THR A 107 8.41 -9.12 -16.87
C THR A 107 9.32 -8.97 -15.67
N PHE A 108 8.94 -9.57 -14.56
CA PHE A 108 9.77 -9.64 -13.36
C PHE A 108 9.71 -11.04 -12.74
N LYS A 109 10.74 -11.36 -11.97
CA LYS A 109 10.81 -12.46 -11.03
C LYS A 109 11.23 -11.93 -9.66
N GLY A 110 10.83 -12.65 -8.61
CA GLY A 110 11.20 -12.22 -7.26
C GLY A 110 10.62 -13.07 -6.17
N THR A 111 10.54 -12.49 -4.98
CA THR A 111 10.07 -13.18 -3.79
C THR A 111 9.18 -12.32 -2.93
N PHE A 112 8.25 -12.97 -2.25
CA PHE A 112 7.60 -12.48 -1.03
C PHE A 112 8.18 -13.28 0.15
N THR A 113 8.67 -12.59 1.16
CA THR A 113 9.18 -13.20 2.39
C THR A 113 8.28 -12.84 3.54
N LEU A 114 7.66 -13.83 4.15
CA LEU A 114 6.77 -13.65 5.30
C LEU A 114 7.50 -13.00 6.48
N LEU A 115 6.92 -11.96 7.03
CA LEU A 115 7.43 -11.27 8.22
C LEU A 115 6.64 -11.66 9.47
N SER A 116 5.32 -11.55 9.41
CA SER A 116 4.47 -11.87 10.55
C SER A 116 3.03 -12.14 10.15
N HIS A 117 2.33 -12.90 10.99
CA HIS A 117 0.87 -13.00 10.97
C HIS A 117 0.30 -12.19 12.14
N TYR A 118 -0.85 -11.59 11.91
CA TYR A 118 -1.63 -10.87 12.90
C TYR A 118 -3.09 -11.32 12.82
N ARG A 119 -3.75 -11.46 13.96
CA ARG A 119 -5.20 -11.67 14.00
C ARG A 119 -5.89 -10.42 14.52
N LEU A 120 -7.07 -10.16 14.02
CA LEU A 120 -7.96 -9.14 14.55
C LEU A 120 -8.52 -9.63 15.89
N THR A 121 -8.59 -8.75 16.88
CA THR A 121 -9.10 -9.09 18.23
C THR A 121 -10.60 -8.83 18.34
N GLU A 122 -11.15 -8.10 17.41
CA GLU A 122 -12.57 -7.86 17.22
C GLU A 122 -13.00 -8.37 15.84
N PRO A 123 -14.26 -8.80 15.64
CA PRO A 123 -14.76 -9.22 14.34
C PRO A 123 -14.58 -8.11 13.31
N ALA A 124 -14.15 -8.46 12.11
CA ALA A 124 -14.25 -7.57 10.98
C ALA A 124 -15.73 -7.25 10.71
N PHE A 125 -15.96 -6.06 10.24
CA PHE A 125 -17.30 -5.48 10.15
C PHE A 125 -18.07 -6.02 8.95
N ASP A 126 -18.66 -7.21 8.99
CA ASP A 126 -19.65 -7.56 7.99
C ASP A 126 -20.59 -8.69 8.35
N GLY A 127 -21.34 -8.45 9.37
CA GLY A 127 -22.71 -8.95 9.45
C GLY A 127 -22.95 -10.42 9.78
N ASP A 128 -21.98 -11.29 9.73
CA ASP A 128 -22.18 -12.73 10.00
C ASP A 128 -22.09 -13.10 11.49
N GLY A 129 -21.95 -12.10 12.35
CA GLY A 129 -21.86 -12.31 13.79
C GLY A 129 -20.44 -12.65 14.27
N PRO A 130 -20.27 -12.95 15.56
CA PRO A 130 -18.97 -13.20 16.15
C PRO A 130 -18.35 -14.47 15.57
N LEU A 131 -17.01 -14.42 15.37
CA LEU A 131 -16.22 -15.58 14.96
C LEU A 131 -16.44 -16.76 15.93
N LYS A 132 -16.64 -17.96 15.39
CA LYS A 132 -16.76 -19.18 16.18
C LYS A 132 -15.41 -19.55 16.78
N LYS A 133 -15.44 -20.27 17.89
CA LYS A 133 -14.21 -20.78 18.52
C LYS A 133 -13.37 -21.57 17.53
N GLY A 134 -12.14 -21.10 17.28
CA GLY A 134 -11.19 -21.71 16.34
C GLY A 134 -11.18 -21.09 14.93
N GLU A 135 -12.08 -20.16 14.62
CA GLU A 135 -12.01 -19.27 13.47
C GLU A 135 -11.10 -18.09 13.79
N ALA A 136 -10.53 -17.49 12.76
CA ALA A 136 -9.72 -16.29 12.89
C ALA A 136 -9.75 -15.47 11.61
N GLU A 137 -9.76 -14.17 11.78
CA GLU A 137 -9.55 -13.18 10.73
C GLU A 137 -8.28 -12.41 11.04
N GLY A 138 -7.59 -11.98 9.98
CA GLY A 138 -6.38 -11.24 10.20
C GLY A 138 -5.69 -10.82 8.92
N PHE A 139 -4.43 -10.45 9.09
CA PHE A 139 -3.55 -10.11 7.97
C PHE A 139 -2.15 -10.69 8.17
N SER A 140 -1.45 -10.82 7.06
CA SER A 140 -0.04 -11.19 7.07
C SER A 140 0.76 -10.13 6.35
N THR A 141 1.96 -9.86 6.89
CA THR A 141 2.90 -8.91 6.30
C THR A 141 4.08 -9.65 5.68
N PHE A 142 4.56 -9.12 4.57
CA PHE A 142 5.70 -9.66 3.83
C PHE A 142 6.62 -8.53 3.41
N SER A 143 7.91 -8.80 3.32
CA SER A 143 8.80 -8.02 2.46
C SER A 143 8.75 -8.58 1.04
N TYR A 144 8.94 -7.71 0.04
CA TYR A 144 9.02 -8.16 -1.34
C TYR A 144 10.22 -7.58 -2.08
N THR A 145 10.72 -8.35 -3.04
CA THR A 145 11.71 -7.89 -4.02
C THR A 145 11.32 -8.47 -5.37
N LEU A 146 11.01 -7.60 -6.35
CA LEU A 146 10.66 -7.99 -7.71
C LEU A 146 11.68 -7.37 -8.66
N LYS A 147 12.41 -8.20 -9.39
CA LYS A 147 13.47 -7.78 -10.32
C LYS A 147 12.96 -7.88 -11.75
N GLU A 148 12.89 -6.76 -12.44
CA GLU A 148 12.61 -6.73 -13.87
C GLU A 148 13.84 -7.20 -14.67
N ASP A 149 13.66 -7.54 -15.94
CA ASP A 149 14.76 -7.96 -16.80
C ASP A 149 15.73 -6.79 -17.04
N GLU A 150 16.96 -6.92 -16.55
CA GLU A 150 18.00 -5.89 -16.62
C GLU A 150 18.53 -5.63 -18.04
N ASN A 151 18.30 -6.56 -18.97
CA ASN A 151 18.67 -6.38 -20.37
C ASN A 151 17.71 -5.46 -21.14
N LEU A 152 16.57 -5.10 -20.55
CA LEU A 152 15.61 -4.22 -21.15
C LEU A 152 15.80 -2.77 -20.65
N THR A 153 15.45 -1.82 -21.50
CA THR A 153 15.49 -0.40 -21.13
C THR A 153 14.36 -0.03 -20.16
N ALA A 154 14.60 0.96 -19.29
CA ALA A 154 13.63 1.44 -18.33
C ALA A 154 13.09 0.34 -17.40
N THR A 155 14.00 -0.49 -16.91
CA THR A 155 13.76 -1.57 -15.94
C THR A 155 14.48 -1.31 -14.63
N GLY A 156 14.06 -2.02 -13.58
CA GLY A 156 14.60 -1.85 -12.24
C GLY A 156 14.12 -2.91 -11.26
N VAL A 157 14.21 -2.58 -9.99
CA VAL A 157 13.81 -3.46 -8.90
C VAL A 157 12.72 -2.77 -8.07
N PHE A 158 11.61 -3.44 -7.88
CA PHE A 158 10.63 -3.08 -6.85
C PHE A 158 11.02 -3.72 -5.53
N LYS A 159 11.00 -2.93 -4.44
CA LYS A 159 11.27 -3.38 -3.09
C LYS A 159 10.35 -2.69 -2.09
N GLY A 160 9.87 -3.44 -1.09
CA GLY A 160 9.03 -2.86 -0.05
C GLY A 160 8.39 -3.90 0.84
N GLU A 161 7.27 -3.51 1.42
CA GLU A 161 6.44 -4.35 2.28
C GLU A 161 5.03 -4.43 1.72
N MET A 162 4.37 -5.54 1.97
CA MET A 162 2.96 -5.74 1.63
C MET A 162 2.20 -6.37 2.78
N LEU A 163 0.89 -6.15 2.78
CA LEU A 163 0.00 -6.91 3.62
C LEU A 163 -1.13 -7.51 2.79
N VAL A 164 -1.66 -8.65 3.25
CA VAL A 164 -2.86 -9.28 2.70
C VAL A 164 -3.77 -9.72 3.83
N LEU A 165 -5.07 -9.48 3.66
CA LEU A 165 -6.11 -9.92 4.59
C LEU A 165 -6.44 -11.38 4.32
N TRP A 166 -6.78 -12.12 5.38
CA TRP A 166 -7.17 -13.52 5.30
C TRP A 166 -8.23 -13.87 6.35
N TYR A 167 -9.02 -14.90 6.01
CA TYR A 167 -9.91 -15.59 6.92
C TYR A 167 -9.47 -17.04 7.09
N LYS A 168 -9.59 -17.58 8.28
CA LYS A 168 -9.29 -18.98 8.61
C LYS A 168 -10.46 -19.59 9.37
N GLY A 169 -11.15 -20.53 8.73
CA GLY A 169 -12.15 -21.37 9.40
C GLY A 169 -11.54 -22.40 10.34
N ILE A 170 -12.39 -23.07 11.11
CA ILE A 170 -11.99 -24.09 12.09
C ILE A 170 -11.21 -25.20 11.36
N ASN A 171 -9.99 -25.49 11.83
CA ASN A 171 -9.10 -26.52 11.26
C ASN A 171 -8.85 -26.41 9.76
N LYS A 172 -9.04 -25.22 9.16
CA LYS A 172 -8.82 -24.96 7.75
C LYS A 172 -7.55 -24.13 7.52
N LYS A 173 -7.06 -24.16 6.30
CA LYS A 173 -6.02 -23.21 5.84
C LYS A 173 -6.61 -21.82 5.69
N PRO A 174 -5.78 -20.76 5.83
CA PRO A 174 -6.23 -19.41 5.54
C PRO A 174 -6.59 -19.28 4.04
N VAL A 175 -7.63 -18.52 3.78
CA VAL A 175 -8.09 -18.19 2.44
C VAL A 175 -8.10 -16.68 2.26
N TYR A 176 -8.01 -16.24 1.02
CA TYR A 176 -8.26 -14.86 0.67
C TYR A 176 -9.66 -14.44 1.14
N THR A 177 -9.75 -13.23 1.63
CA THR A 177 -11.02 -12.65 2.04
C THR A 177 -11.09 -11.19 1.67
N GLU A 178 -12.29 -10.74 1.38
CA GLU A 178 -12.63 -9.35 1.14
C GLU A 178 -13.20 -8.72 2.42
N LEU A 179 -12.49 -8.89 3.55
CA LEU A 179 -12.85 -8.21 4.80
C LEU A 179 -13.08 -6.71 4.51
N PHE A 180 -14.12 -6.16 5.08
CA PHE A 180 -14.47 -4.75 4.91
C PHE A 180 -14.93 -4.35 3.49
N ILE A 181 -15.27 -5.29 2.59
CA ILE A 181 -15.69 -4.97 1.21
C ILE A 181 -16.87 -4.00 1.15
N GLN A 182 -17.74 -4.04 2.15
CA GLN A 182 -18.90 -3.15 2.26
C GLN A 182 -18.58 -1.78 2.87
N SER A 183 -17.32 -1.60 3.33
CA SER A 183 -16.87 -0.34 3.91
C SER A 183 -16.32 0.59 2.83
N ASP A 184 -16.64 1.87 2.93
CA ASP A 184 -15.97 2.88 2.12
C ASP A 184 -14.46 2.81 2.30
N GLY A 185 -13.73 2.82 1.20
CA GLY A 185 -12.29 2.74 1.22
C GLY A 185 -11.73 1.33 1.44
N SER A 186 -12.51 0.29 1.14
CA SER A 186 -12.06 -1.12 1.08
C SER A 186 -10.72 -1.27 0.39
N ARG A 187 -9.87 -2.17 0.89
CA ARG A 187 -8.53 -2.41 0.36
C ARG A 187 -7.98 -3.76 0.78
N ASN A 188 -7.25 -4.40 -0.11
CA ASN A 188 -6.50 -5.62 0.18
C ASN A 188 -5.24 -5.67 -0.69
N TYR A 189 -4.34 -6.61 -0.45
CA TYR A 189 -3.06 -6.73 -1.16
C TYR A 189 -2.36 -5.38 -1.31
N GLN A 190 -2.09 -4.73 -0.19
CA GLN A 190 -1.51 -3.39 -0.20
C GLN A 190 0.02 -3.46 -0.25
N PHE A 191 0.59 -3.01 -1.35
CA PHE A 191 2.03 -2.96 -1.57
C PHE A 191 2.54 -1.53 -1.43
N PHE A 192 3.50 -1.33 -0.57
CA PHE A 192 4.13 -0.05 -0.29
C PHE A 192 5.65 -0.18 -0.38
N GLY A 193 6.28 0.66 -1.20
CA GLY A 193 7.73 0.60 -1.35
C GLY A 193 8.27 1.53 -2.42
N THR A 194 9.30 1.04 -3.09
CA THR A 194 10.06 1.81 -4.08
C THR A 194 10.38 0.99 -5.31
N TRP A 195 10.67 1.68 -6.41
CA TRP A 195 11.28 1.15 -7.60
C TRP A 195 12.62 1.86 -7.86
N THR A 196 13.68 1.09 -8.07
CA THR A 196 15.03 1.63 -8.34
C THR A 196 15.46 1.21 -9.73
N SER A 197 15.73 2.19 -10.59
CA SER A 197 16.17 1.95 -11.98
C SER A 197 17.54 1.29 -12.03
N TYR A 198 17.70 0.27 -12.86
CA TYR A 198 19.01 -0.34 -13.11
C TYR A 198 20.00 0.64 -13.77
N THR A 199 19.52 1.43 -14.71
CA THR A 199 20.37 2.34 -15.48
C THR A 199 20.75 3.59 -14.68
N THR A 200 19.76 4.29 -14.15
CA THR A 200 19.98 5.61 -13.51
C THR A 200 20.28 5.53 -12.02
N LYS A 201 20.07 4.36 -11.40
CA LYS A 201 20.12 4.14 -9.93
C LYS A 201 19.20 5.05 -9.12
N LYS A 202 18.34 5.82 -9.78
CA LYS A 202 17.35 6.66 -9.10
C LYS A 202 16.23 5.80 -8.54
N THR A 203 15.84 6.12 -7.30
CA THR A 203 14.74 5.47 -6.60
C THR A 203 13.51 6.35 -6.64
N SER A 204 12.36 5.74 -6.86
CA SER A 204 11.04 6.37 -6.90
C SER A 204 10.08 5.61 -6.01
N VAL A 205 9.16 6.29 -5.36
CA VAL A 205 8.06 5.62 -4.65
C VAL A 205 7.22 4.82 -5.64
N ALA A 206 6.81 3.63 -5.22
CA ALA A 206 5.90 2.77 -5.98
C ALA A 206 4.93 2.09 -5.00
N SER A 207 3.63 2.25 -5.26
CA SER A 207 2.58 1.68 -4.42
C SER A 207 1.47 1.15 -5.30
N TRP A 208 0.92 0.00 -4.95
CA TRP A 208 -0.23 -0.60 -5.65
C TRP A 208 -1.03 -1.47 -4.71
N GLY A 209 -2.26 -1.76 -5.08
CA GLY A 209 -3.12 -2.61 -4.28
C GLY A 209 -4.39 -2.99 -4.99
N GLU A 210 -5.22 -3.68 -4.27
CA GLU A 210 -6.59 -3.96 -4.63
C GLU A 210 -7.50 -2.88 -4.04
N TYR A 211 -8.48 -2.42 -4.79
CA TYR A 211 -9.39 -1.30 -4.51
C TYR A 211 -8.63 0.04 -4.34
N ARG A 212 -8.23 0.40 -3.13
CA ARG A 212 -7.48 1.63 -2.86
C ARG A 212 -5.98 1.42 -2.96
N ILE A 213 -5.27 2.46 -3.37
CA ILE A 213 -3.81 2.44 -3.47
C ILE A 213 -3.21 2.98 -2.16
N PRO A 214 -2.29 2.27 -1.51
CA PRO A 214 -1.70 2.74 -0.27
C PRO A 214 -0.87 4.01 -0.47
N CYS A 215 -0.88 4.87 0.52
CA CYS A 215 -0.10 6.12 0.54
C CYS A 215 -0.35 7.05 -0.65
N SER A 216 -1.58 7.06 -1.16
CA SER A 216 -1.98 7.89 -2.29
C SER A 216 -1.92 9.39 -1.99
N GLY A 217 -2.12 9.81 -0.73
CA GLY A 217 -2.15 11.22 -0.34
C GLY A 217 -3.22 11.98 -1.10
N ASP A 218 -2.83 13.09 -1.73
CA ASP A 218 -3.71 13.93 -2.54
C ASP A 218 -4.04 13.36 -3.94
N PHE A 219 -3.52 12.19 -4.25
CA PHE A 219 -3.77 11.52 -5.52
C PHE A 219 -5.14 10.88 -5.60
N ASP A 220 -5.63 10.33 -4.50
CA ASP A 220 -6.93 9.66 -4.41
C ASP A 220 -7.95 10.60 -3.74
N LEU A 221 -8.89 11.11 -4.52
CA LEU A 221 -9.97 12.00 -4.08
C LEU A 221 -11.33 11.31 -4.02
N GLY A 222 -11.41 10.02 -4.32
CA GLY A 222 -12.67 9.30 -4.30
C GLY A 222 -13.19 9.09 -2.87
N ASP A 223 -14.48 9.24 -2.66
CA ASP A 223 -15.13 9.01 -1.37
C ASP A 223 -15.24 7.51 -1.07
N GLY A 224 -15.96 6.74 -1.85
CA GLY A 224 -16.08 5.28 -1.73
C GLY A 224 -14.97 4.56 -2.54
N ASP A 225 -15.04 4.65 -3.86
CA ASP A 225 -14.08 4.05 -4.76
C ASP A 225 -12.85 4.94 -5.01
N PHE A 226 -11.80 4.33 -5.58
CA PHE A 226 -10.63 5.06 -6.00
C PHE A 226 -10.97 6.08 -7.10
N GLY A 227 -10.57 7.33 -6.88
CA GLY A 227 -10.77 8.44 -7.84
C GLY A 227 -9.54 9.31 -7.98
N PRO A 228 -8.77 9.20 -9.09
CA PRO A 228 -7.53 9.94 -9.24
C PRO A 228 -7.77 11.44 -9.41
N ASN A 229 -7.04 12.25 -8.66
CA ASN A 229 -7.05 13.70 -8.78
C ASN A 229 -6.77 14.14 -10.23
N PRO A 230 -7.59 15.02 -10.82
CA PRO A 230 -7.48 15.47 -12.21
C PRO A 230 -6.10 15.95 -12.64
N LYS A 231 -5.30 16.53 -11.75
CA LYS A 231 -3.95 16.98 -12.05
C LYS A 231 -3.00 15.85 -12.49
N TYR A 232 -3.34 14.60 -12.19
CA TYR A 232 -2.55 13.42 -12.56
C TYR A 232 -3.08 12.70 -13.80
N TRP A 233 -4.23 13.07 -14.37
CA TRP A 233 -4.83 12.37 -15.51
C TRP A 233 -3.85 12.15 -16.67
N GLN A 234 -3.05 13.18 -17.03
CA GLN A 234 -2.04 13.09 -18.09
C GLN A 234 -0.97 12.01 -17.89
N TYR A 235 -0.90 11.40 -16.71
CA TYR A 235 0.06 10.35 -16.39
C TYR A 235 -0.54 8.94 -16.50
N GLY A 236 -1.51 8.77 -17.41
CA GLY A 236 -2.13 7.50 -17.75
C GLY A 236 -3.44 7.22 -17.02
N TRP A 237 -4.08 8.25 -16.46
CA TRP A 237 -5.33 8.15 -15.70
C TRP A 237 -6.54 8.76 -16.44
N GLU A 238 -6.42 8.96 -17.75
CA GLU A 238 -7.45 9.61 -18.58
C GLU A 238 -8.78 8.85 -18.59
N GLU A 239 -8.76 7.54 -18.42
CA GLU A 239 -9.97 6.70 -18.37
C GLU A 239 -10.89 6.97 -17.17
N PHE A 240 -10.38 7.67 -16.15
CA PHE A 240 -11.15 8.09 -14.95
C PHE A 240 -11.75 9.50 -15.10
N ARG A 241 -11.75 10.07 -16.30
CA ARG A 241 -12.50 11.30 -16.59
C ARG A 241 -13.96 10.94 -16.79
N TYR A 242 -14.76 11.30 -15.82
CA TYR A 242 -16.23 11.17 -15.89
C TYR A 242 -16.84 12.49 -16.35
#